data_fb9c6cb41f1666a80a640b28bdd2c4da
#
_entry.id   fb9c6cb41f1666a80a640b28bdd2c4da
#
_cell.length_a   1.000
_cell.length_b   1.000
_cell.length_c   1.000
_cell.angle_alpha   90.00
_cell.angle_beta   90.00
_cell.angle_gamma   90.00
#
_symmetry.space_group_name_H-M   'P 1'
#
loop_
_entity.id
_entity.type
_entity.pdbx_description
1 polymer ?
#
loop_
_entity_poly.entity_id
_entity_poly.type
_entity_poly.pdbx_seq_one_letter_code
_entity_poly.pdbx_strand_id
1 'polypeptide(L)'
;MKRREFLQAAISTALLPLWSWAKETPRDLKITRIVGFNLVSERSKVAGKNSRLGVHGKKANDRMVRLFTNVGLEGIGNCRTGKSELAQLLGKNPFEFYNSTNRRITGPIGTGTMPLWDLIGKVLKKPVYELLGGAGPERVPVYDGSIYFSDLLPEYENKPLDRFKEEIDMGMAIGHRAFKVKIGRGAKWMQPKEGYARDVEVLKTIRQHAGAKVLIGVDANNGYDPKKTKQLMEELPDYNFAFLEEMFPEDIEAYLELKRFIRQHGWKILIADGETQSKLEAYKPFIKARAIDVFQGDMNRFGFEGILTEAAWCKSQGLRVAPHNWGSLVGYYMQLHVGRAITNFYRAEHDPLSNEVLIADGYKIRNGSASVPEEPGFGLKIDEDKFATKTKINFELSL
;
A
#
# COMPACT_ATOMS: atom_id res chain seq x y z
N MET A 1 -25.17 43.72 -41.53
CA MET A 1 -26.53 43.14 -41.26
C MET A 1 -26.38 41.64 -41.05
N LYS A 2 -27.04 41.16 -39.96
CA LYS A 2 -27.37 39.75 -39.59
C LYS A 2 -26.22 38.89 -39.08
N ARG A 3 -26.21 38.58 -37.89
CA ARG A 3 -26.97 37.91 -36.78
C ARG A 3 -26.26 36.66 -36.32
N ARG A 4 -25.96 36.69 -35.01
CA ARG A 4 -25.58 35.62 -34.09
C ARG A 4 -26.37 34.33 -34.33
N GLU A 5 -25.72 33.19 -34.28
CA GLU A 5 -26.31 31.96 -33.78
C GLU A 5 -25.40 31.35 -32.70
N PHE A 6 -25.91 31.33 -31.50
CA PHE A 6 -25.37 30.64 -30.33
C PHE A 6 -25.78 29.17 -30.46
N LEU A 7 -24.82 28.28 -30.58
CA LEU A 7 -25.04 26.86 -30.35
C LEU A 7 -24.89 26.57 -28.86
N GLN A 8 -26.02 26.36 -28.20
CA GLN A 8 -26.08 25.73 -26.85
C GLN A 8 -25.74 24.27 -27.00
N ALA A 9 -24.55 23.89 -26.52
CA ALA A 9 -24.22 22.49 -26.26
C ALA A 9 -24.94 22.07 -24.97
N ALA A 10 -25.99 21.29 -25.10
CA ALA A 10 -26.66 20.62 -23.99
C ALA A 10 -25.71 19.58 -23.42
N ILE A 11 -25.24 19.82 -22.21
CA ILE A 11 -24.58 18.81 -21.39
C ILE A 11 -25.68 17.87 -20.90
N SER A 12 -25.88 16.76 -21.59
CA SER A 12 -26.65 15.62 -21.08
C SER A 12 -25.83 14.93 -20.01
N THR A 13 -25.98 15.35 -18.75
CA THR A 13 -25.67 14.54 -17.58
C THR A 13 -26.59 13.33 -17.62
N ALA A 14 -26.08 12.20 -18.08
CA ALA A 14 -26.74 10.92 -17.90
C ALA A 14 -26.83 10.62 -16.41
N LEU A 15 -27.94 10.98 -15.81
CA LEU A 15 -28.39 10.48 -14.52
C LEU A 15 -28.63 8.97 -14.70
N LEU A 16 -27.62 8.15 -14.43
CA LEU A 16 -27.83 6.71 -14.28
C LEU A 16 -28.84 6.52 -13.14
N PRO A 17 -29.88 5.71 -13.31
CA PRO A 17 -30.95 5.62 -12.34
C PRO A 17 -30.44 5.02 -11.04
N LEU A 18 -30.49 5.79 -9.97
CA LEU A 18 -30.27 5.38 -8.56
C LEU A 18 -31.20 4.23 -8.10
N TRP A 19 -32.06 3.73 -8.96
CA TRP A 19 -33.13 2.80 -8.63
C TRP A 19 -32.79 1.32 -8.84
N SER A 20 -31.67 0.95 -9.44
CA SER A 20 -31.38 -0.47 -9.71
C SER A 20 -30.82 -1.22 -8.49
N TRP A 21 -30.18 -0.53 -7.54
CA TRP A 21 -29.46 -1.14 -6.42
C TRP A 21 -30.39 -1.65 -5.29
N ALA A 22 -31.54 -1.02 -5.10
CA ALA A 22 -32.48 -1.37 -4.03
C ALA A 22 -33.22 -2.71 -4.27
N LYS A 23 -33.17 -3.28 -5.48
CA LYS A 23 -33.84 -4.52 -5.82
C LYS A 23 -32.98 -5.79 -5.62
N GLU A 24 -31.66 -5.66 -5.49
CA GLU A 24 -30.75 -6.81 -5.42
C GLU A 24 -30.21 -7.12 -4.01
N THR A 25 -30.42 -6.24 -3.04
CA THR A 25 -29.94 -6.48 -1.67
C THR A 25 -31.00 -7.24 -0.87
N PRO A 26 -30.69 -8.42 -0.33
CA PRO A 26 -31.62 -9.13 0.56
C PRO A 26 -31.96 -8.24 1.78
N ARG A 27 -33.26 -7.90 1.95
CA ARG A 27 -33.71 -7.02 3.03
C ARG A 27 -33.48 -7.59 4.42
N ASP A 28 -33.43 -8.90 4.54
CA ASP A 28 -33.24 -9.69 5.75
C ASP A 28 -31.79 -10.17 5.96
N LEU A 29 -30.86 -9.70 5.13
CA LEU A 29 -29.43 -10.01 5.27
C LEU A 29 -28.89 -9.51 6.61
N LYS A 30 -28.29 -10.41 7.39
CA LYS A 30 -27.75 -10.09 8.72
C LYS A 30 -26.39 -10.77 8.93
N ILE A 31 -25.49 -10.08 9.60
CA ILE A 31 -24.27 -10.68 10.14
C ILE A 31 -24.66 -11.50 11.37
N THR A 32 -24.37 -12.79 11.36
CA THR A 32 -24.79 -13.72 12.42
C THR A 32 -23.64 -14.23 13.27
N ARG A 33 -22.41 -14.24 12.73
CA ARG A 33 -21.23 -14.74 13.42
C ARG A 33 -19.98 -13.97 12.97
N ILE A 34 -19.06 -13.74 13.89
CA ILE A 34 -17.78 -13.05 13.66
C ILE A 34 -16.67 -13.88 14.27
N VAL A 35 -15.64 -14.20 13.48
CA VAL A 35 -14.47 -14.97 13.91
C VAL A 35 -13.23 -14.11 13.71
N GLY A 36 -12.47 -13.88 14.79
CA GLY A 36 -11.20 -13.18 14.76
C GLY A 36 -10.03 -14.13 14.90
N PHE A 37 -9.01 -13.97 14.05
CA PHE A 37 -7.81 -14.82 14.03
C PHE A 37 -6.58 -14.05 13.56
N ASN A 38 -5.40 -14.66 13.73
CA ASN A 38 -4.16 -14.14 13.19
C ASN A 38 -3.74 -14.94 11.97
N LEU A 39 -3.44 -14.24 10.87
CA LEU A 39 -2.87 -14.82 9.66
C LEU A 39 -1.35 -14.59 9.70
N VAL A 40 -0.58 -15.64 10.02
CA VAL A 40 0.87 -15.59 10.00
C VAL A 40 1.37 -15.86 8.59
N SER A 41 2.11 -14.93 8.03
CA SER A 41 2.73 -15.01 6.70
C SER A 41 4.25 -15.01 6.81
N GLU A 42 4.93 -15.60 5.82
CA GLU A 42 6.39 -15.72 5.85
C GLU A 42 7.02 -15.17 4.56
N ARG A 43 8.19 -14.53 4.72
CA ARG A 43 9.09 -14.14 3.63
C ARG A 43 10.02 -15.31 3.30
N SER A 44 10.39 -15.44 2.04
CA SER A 44 11.41 -16.39 1.58
C SER A 44 12.82 -16.06 2.11
N LYS A 45 13.02 -14.82 2.59
CA LYS A 45 14.30 -14.32 3.13
C LYS A 45 14.09 -13.63 4.48
N VAL A 46 15.17 -13.48 5.26
CA VAL A 46 15.20 -12.60 6.44
C VAL A 46 15.22 -11.15 5.94
N ALA A 47 14.25 -10.35 6.35
CA ALA A 47 14.35 -8.90 6.17
C ALA A 47 15.29 -8.33 7.24
N GLY A 48 16.34 -7.63 6.80
CA GLY A 48 17.40 -7.10 7.63
C GLY A 48 16.99 -5.90 8.49
N LYS A 49 17.96 -5.08 8.83
CA LYS A 49 17.78 -3.82 9.58
C LYS A 49 17.42 -2.68 8.64
N ASN A 50 16.91 -1.58 9.20
CA ASN A 50 16.89 -0.26 8.54
C ASN A 50 17.60 0.77 9.43
N SER A 51 17.60 2.04 9.10
CA SER A 51 18.30 3.07 9.87
C SER A 51 17.80 3.23 11.30
N ARG A 52 16.58 2.81 11.61
CA ARG A 52 15.92 2.97 12.93
C ARG A 52 15.75 1.64 13.67
N LEU A 53 15.33 0.59 12.97
CA LEU A 53 14.87 -0.67 13.54
C LEU A 53 15.87 -1.81 13.29
N GLY A 54 15.90 -2.78 14.21
CA GLY A 54 16.68 -4.01 14.09
C GLY A 54 16.16 -4.94 13.00
N VAL A 55 16.57 -6.20 13.06
CA VAL A 55 16.18 -7.23 12.10
C VAL A 55 14.67 -7.46 12.14
N HIS A 56 14.03 -7.32 10.98
CA HIS A 56 12.59 -7.53 10.82
C HIS A 56 12.18 -9.01 10.72
N GLY A 57 13.12 -9.89 10.35
CA GLY A 57 12.91 -11.33 10.32
C GLY A 57 12.09 -11.83 9.15
N LYS A 58 11.59 -13.07 9.28
CA LYS A 58 10.82 -13.74 8.22
C LYS A 58 9.31 -13.61 8.37
N LYS A 59 8.79 -13.47 9.59
CA LYS A 59 7.36 -13.57 9.86
C LYS A 59 6.68 -12.21 9.93
N ALA A 60 5.45 -12.17 9.44
CA ALA A 60 4.52 -11.06 9.60
C ALA A 60 3.15 -11.59 10.05
N ASN A 61 2.31 -10.72 10.59
CA ASN A 61 1.03 -11.11 11.16
C ASN A 61 -0.05 -10.09 10.82
N ASP A 62 -1.09 -10.54 10.12
CA ASP A 62 -2.31 -9.78 9.89
C ASP A 62 -3.39 -10.20 10.91
N ARG A 63 -4.06 -9.22 11.52
CA ARG A 63 -5.25 -9.46 12.34
C ARG A 63 -6.46 -9.54 11.44
N MET A 64 -7.01 -10.72 11.30
CA MET A 64 -8.09 -11.03 10.36
C MET A 64 -9.42 -11.20 11.07
N VAL A 65 -10.50 -10.85 10.36
CA VAL A 65 -11.88 -11.09 10.76
C VAL A 65 -12.63 -11.75 9.60
N ARG A 66 -13.45 -12.76 9.94
CA ARG A 66 -14.47 -13.34 9.06
C ARG A 66 -15.84 -12.91 9.59
N LEU A 67 -16.66 -12.34 8.72
CA LEU A 67 -18.05 -11.98 8.98
C LEU A 67 -18.97 -12.96 8.26
N PHE A 68 -19.74 -13.74 8.98
CA PHE A 68 -20.68 -14.71 8.40
C PHE A 68 -22.10 -14.15 8.44
N THR A 69 -22.89 -14.52 7.44
CA THR A 69 -24.28 -14.04 7.32
C THR A 69 -25.28 -15.19 7.38
N ASN A 70 -26.55 -14.86 7.63
CA ASN A 70 -27.69 -15.79 7.60
C ASN A 70 -27.99 -16.39 6.21
N VAL A 71 -27.37 -15.87 5.14
CA VAL A 71 -27.53 -16.37 3.76
C VAL A 71 -26.32 -17.16 3.26
N GLY A 72 -25.38 -17.52 4.15
CA GLY A 72 -24.21 -18.34 3.81
C GLY A 72 -23.08 -17.58 3.11
N LEU A 73 -23.15 -16.25 2.98
CA LEU A 73 -22.03 -15.43 2.50
C LEU A 73 -21.13 -15.05 3.66
N GLU A 74 -19.83 -14.90 3.36
CA GLU A 74 -18.86 -14.39 4.31
C GLU A 74 -18.03 -13.25 3.71
N GLY A 75 -17.62 -12.31 4.59
CA GLY A 75 -16.61 -11.30 4.29
C GLY A 75 -15.35 -11.56 5.08
N ILE A 76 -14.18 -11.42 4.44
CA ILE A 76 -12.87 -11.68 5.02
C ILE A 76 -12.01 -10.43 4.91
N GLY A 77 -11.28 -10.08 5.96
CA GLY A 77 -10.35 -8.96 5.82
C GLY A 77 -9.52 -8.66 7.06
N ASN A 78 -8.52 -7.81 6.84
CA ASN A 78 -7.75 -7.24 7.94
C ASN A 78 -8.65 -6.30 8.75
N CYS A 79 -8.70 -6.52 10.05
CA CYS A 79 -9.46 -5.69 10.97
C CYS A 79 -8.79 -5.71 12.35
N ARG A 80 -8.31 -4.55 12.78
CA ARG A 80 -7.64 -4.37 14.08
C ARG A 80 -8.59 -3.87 15.17
N THR A 81 -9.86 -3.76 14.85
CA THR A 81 -10.92 -3.29 15.76
C THR A 81 -11.16 -4.26 16.92
N GLY A 82 -11.54 -3.75 18.08
CA GLY A 82 -11.82 -4.53 19.28
C GLY A 82 -13.11 -5.35 19.21
N LYS A 83 -13.26 -6.31 20.13
CA LYS A 83 -14.43 -7.20 20.17
C LYS A 83 -15.74 -6.44 20.43
N SER A 84 -15.71 -5.41 21.27
CA SER A 84 -16.89 -4.60 21.64
C SER A 84 -17.48 -3.85 20.45
N GLU A 85 -16.62 -3.31 19.61
CA GLU A 85 -17.03 -2.61 18.40
C GLU A 85 -17.51 -3.60 17.33
N LEU A 86 -16.80 -4.74 17.18
CA LEU A 86 -17.20 -5.80 16.26
C LEU A 86 -18.56 -6.42 16.64
N ALA A 87 -18.85 -6.59 17.93
CA ALA A 87 -20.13 -7.11 18.41
C ALA A 87 -21.33 -6.26 17.95
N GLN A 88 -21.12 -4.96 17.71
CA GLN A 88 -22.17 -4.06 17.22
C GLN A 88 -22.60 -4.36 15.78
N LEU A 89 -21.85 -5.17 15.04
CA LEU A 89 -22.22 -5.64 13.71
C LEU A 89 -23.20 -6.83 13.74
N LEU A 90 -23.27 -7.56 14.85
CA LEU A 90 -24.18 -8.72 14.98
C LEU A 90 -25.64 -8.29 14.83
N GLY A 91 -26.40 -9.05 14.05
CA GLY A 91 -27.80 -8.76 13.73
C GLY A 91 -28.01 -7.63 12.73
N LYS A 92 -26.95 -6.91 12.33
CA LYS A 92 -27.04 -5.78 11.40
C LYS A 92 -26.94 -6.23 9.96
N ASN A 93 -27.61 -5.49 9.08
CA ASN A 93 -27.39 -5.59 7.65
C ASN A 93 -26.10 -4.83 7.29
N PRO A 94 -25.13 -5.44 6.57
CA PRO A 94 -23.88 -4.76 6.22
C PRO A 94 -24.09 -3.47 5.42
N PHE A 95 -25.20 -3.34 4.70
CA PHE A 95 -25.55 -2.13 3.94
C PHE A 95 -25.97 -0.94 4.82
N GLU A 96 -26.26 -1.15 6.11
CA GLU A 96 -26.47 -0.04 7.05
C GLU A 96 -25.20 0.81 7.22
N PHE A 97 -24.03 0.22 6.96
CA PHE A 97 -22.73 0.87 7.09
C PHE A 97 -22.19 1.42 5.75
N TYR A 98 -22.76 1.03 4.61
CA TYR A 98 -22.29 1.36 3.28
C TYR A 98 -23.06 2.49 2.62
N ASN A 99 -22.33 3.52 2.20
CA ASN A 99 -22.89 4.62 1.41
C ASN A 99 -22.35 4.54 -0.03
N SER A 100 -23.19 4.15 -0.97
CA SER A 100 -22.85 3.99 -2.37
C SER A 100 -22.57 5.33 -3.09
N THR A 101 -23.13 6.43 -2.62
CA THR A 101 -22.97 7.76 -3.23
C THR A 101 -21.55 8.28 -3.04
N ASN A 102 -21.02 8.19 -1.83
CA ASN A 102 -19.66 8.63 -1.52
C ASN A 102 -18.65 7.48 -1.49
N ARG A 103 -19.10 6.22 -1.71
CA ARG A 103 -18.27 5.02 -1.75
C ARG A 103 -17.46 4.83 -0.47
N ARG A 104 -18.14 4.87 0.66
CA ARG A 104 -17.52 4.75 1.99
C ARG A 104 -18.29 3.79 2.86
N ILE A 105 -17.55 3.13 3.74
CA ILE A 105 -18.10 2.42 4.88
C ILE A 105 -17.86 3.27 6.12
N THR A 106 -18.90 3.48 6.90
CA THR A 106 -18.86 4.17 8.19
C THR A 106 -19.55 3.31 9.23
N GLY A 107 -18.99 3.22 10.42
CA GLY A 107 -19.58 2.39 11.46
C GLY A 107 -18.67 2.19 12.67
N PRO A 108 -19.01 1.27 13.56
CA PRO A 108 -18.31 1.09 14.82
C PRO A 108 -16.89 0.55 14.68
N ILE A 109 -16.54 -0.02 13.51
CA ILE A 109 -15.25 -0.70 13.30
C ILE A 109 -14.13 0.21 12.80
N GLY A 110 -14.34 1.52 12.74
CA GLY A 110 -13.31 2.51 12.38
C GLY A 110 -12.69 2.22 11.03
N THR A 111 -11.35 2.12 10.97
CA THR A 111 -10.59 1.83 9.74
C THR A 111 -10.54 0.35 9.35
N GLY A 112 -11.07 -0.56 10.22
CA GLY A 112 -11.08 -2.01 9.99
C GLY A 112 -12.18 -2.48 9.02
N THR A 113 -12.46 -1.73 7.95
CA THR A 113 -13.63 -1.92 7.07
C THR A 113 -13.46 -2.99 5.99
N MET A 114 -12.27 -3.56 5.83
CA MET A 114 -11.99 -4.54 4.78
C MET A 114 -12.98 -5.72 4.74
N PRO A 115 -13.34 -6.41 5.86
CA PRO A 115 -14.27 -7.53 5.80
C PRO A 115 -15.69 -7.12 5.40
N LEU A 116 -16.11 -5.88 5.68
CA LEU A 116 -17.37 -5.34 5.16
C LEU A 116 -17.31 -5.03 3.66
N TRP A 117 -16.20 -4.46 3.19
CA TRP A 117 -16.00 -4.26 1.74
C TRP A 117 -16.04 -5.57 0.97
N ASP A 118 -15.40 -6.62 1.50
CA ASP A 118 -15.42 -7.96 0.91
C ASP A 118 -16.84 -8.53 0.85
N LEU A 119 -17.55 -8.48 1.98
CA LEU A 119 -18.93 -8.97 2.09
C LEU A 119 -19.86 -8.23 1.13
N ILE A 120 -19.82 -6.91 1.11
CA ILE A 120 -20.66 -6.07 0.22
C ILE A 120 -20.35 -6.36 -1.24
N GLY A 121 -19.06 -6.49 -1.60
CA GLY A 121 -18.64 -6.87 -2.93
C GLY A 121 -19.21 -8.23 -3.36
N LYS A 122 -19.18 -9.23 -2.47
CA LYS A 122 -19.76 -10.55 -2.72
C LYS A 122 -21.28 -10.51 -2.89
N VAL A 123 -22.00 -9.75 -2.06
CA VAL A 123 -23.45 -9.57 -2.19
C VAL A 123 -23.79 -8.88 -3.52
N LEU A 124 -23.08 -7.84 -3.89
CA LEU A 124 -23.30 -7.08 -5.13
C LEU A 124 -22.68 -7.75 -6.36
N LYS A 125 -21.98 -8.88 -6.19
CA LYS A 125 -21.25 -9.60 -7.25
C LYS A 125 -20.27 -8.70 -7.99
N LYS A 126 -19.55 -7.85 -7.25
CA LYS A 126 -18.57 -6.91 -7.79
C LYS A 126 -17.25 -6.97 -7.03
N PRO A 127 -16.12 -6.82 -7.73
CA PRO A 127 -14.85 -6.64 -7.05
C PRO A 127 -14.81 -5.30 -6.30
N VAL A 128 -14.10 -5.26 -5.18
CA VAL A 128 -14.06 -4.07 -4.30
C VAL A 128 -13.56 -2.83 -5.05
N TYR A 129 -12.60 -2.95 -5.94
CA TYR A 129 -12.09 -1.79 -6.68
C TYR A 129 -13.18 -1.07 -7.52
N GLU A 130 -14.19 -1.79 -8.03
CA GLU A 130 -15.33 -1.17 -8.71
C GLU A 130 -16.21 -0.38 -7.74
N LEU A 131 -16.45 -0.93 -6.55
CA LEU A 131 -17.21 -0.25 -5.50
C LEU A 131 -16.50 1.03 -5.04
N LEU A 132 -15.15 1.04 -5.07
CA LEU A 132 -14.32 2.19 -4.74
C LEU A 132 -14.20 3.21 -5.89
N GLY A 133 -14.59 2.85 -7.12
CA GLY A 133 -14.59 3.79 -8.25
C GLY A 133 -14.13 3.27 -9.59
N GLY A 134 -13.26 2.27 -9.60
CA GLY A 134 -12.83 1.59 -10.82
C GLY A 134 -12.12 2.47 -11.87
N ALA A 135 -11.54 3.59 -11.47
CA ALA A 135 -10.98 4.58 -12.40
C ALA A 135 -9.48 4.39 -12.68
N GLY A 136 -8.84 3.46 -11.97
CA GLY A 136 -7.41 3.18 -12.08
C GLY A 136 -7.07 2.25 -13.26
N PRO A 137 -5.77 1.98 -13.47
CA PRO A 137 -5.30 1.12 -14.55
C PRO A 137 -5.73 -0.33 -14.34
N GLU A 138 -5.85 -1.11 -15.42
CA GLU A 138 -6.18 -2.55 -15.37
C GLU A 138 -5.17 -3.34 -14.53
N ARG A 139 -3.89 -3.03 -14.63
CA ARG A 139 -2.81 -3.61 -13.82
C ARG A 139 -2.15 -2.54 -12.98
N VAL A 140 -1.98 -2.80 -11.71
CA VAL A 140 -1.44 -1.84 -10.74
C VAL A 140 0.08 -1.92 -10.73
N PRO A 141 0.81 -0.82 -10.97
CA PRO A 141 2.25 -0.80 -10.81
C PRO A 141 2.67 -1.13 -9.38
N VAL A 142 3.74 -1.92 -9.21
CA VAL A 142 4.24 -2.35 -7.90
C VAL A 142 5.75 -2.14 -7.78
N TYR A 143 6.25 -2.11 -6.55
CA TYR A 143 7.68 -2.24 -6.25
C TYR A 143 7.91 -3.24 -5.12
N ASP A 144 9.09 -3.87 -5.12
CA ASP A 144 9.56 -4.67 -3.98
C ASP A 144 10.13 -3.73 -2.91
N GLY A 145 9.49 -3.67 -1.75
CA GLY A 145 9.87 -2.83 -0.60
C GLY A 145 10.87 -3.52 0.34
N SER A 146 11.37 -4.72 0.01
CA SER A 146 12.03 -5.60 0.97
C SER A 146 13.56 -5.63 0.91
N ILE A 147 14.22 -4.66 0.24
CA ILE A 147 15.69 -4.61 0.19
C ILE A 147 16.22 -3.81 1.39
N TYR A 148 16.48 -4.52 2.47
CA TYR A 148 16.93 -4.00 3.77
C TYR A 148 18.46 -4.08 3.92
N PHE A 149 19.03 -3.77 5.10
CA PHE A 149 20.45 -3.91 5.39
C PHE A 149 20.82 -5.39 5.59
N SER A 150 20.72 -6.18 4.52
CA SER A 150 21.02 -7.61 4.54
C SER A 150 22.51 -7.89 4.72
N ASP A 151 23.38 -6.94 4.35
CA ASP A 151 24.84 -6.96 4.56
C ASP A 151 25.23 -6.89 6.04
N LEU A 152 24.33 -6.50 6.93
CA LEU A 152 24.55 -6.46 8.37
C LEU A 152 23.99 -7.71 9.10
N LEU A 153 23.61 -8.74 8.35
CA LEU A 153 23.23 -10.04 8.90
C LEU A 153 24.49 -10.93 9.03
N PRO A 154 24.67 -11.68 10.14
CA PRO A 154 25.87 -12.49 10.36
C PRO A 154 26.20 -13.47 9.24
N GLU A 155 25.17 -14.05 8.61
CA GLU A 155 25.34 -15.00 7.50
C GLU A 155 25.97 -14.41 6.24
N TYR A 156 26.03 -13.07 6.10
CA TYR A 156 26.60 -12.37 4.93
C TYR A 156 27.88 -11.60 5.21
N GLU A 157 28.49 -11.79 6.40
CA GLU A 157 29.69 -11.06 6.83
C GLU A 157 30.83 -11.15 5.82
N ASN A 158 31.05 -12.34 5.22
CA ASN A 158 32.13 -12.58 4.26
C ASN A 158 31.83 -12.15 2.82
N LYS A 159 30.57 -11.93 2.46
CA LYS A 159 30.10 -11.54 1.11
C LYS A 159 28.92 -10.57 1.17
N PRO A 160 29.07 -9.44 1.83
CA PRO A 160 27.94 -8.58 2.17
C PRO A 160 27.18 -8.01 0.95
N LEU A 161 27.87 -7.82 -0.19
CA LEU A 161 27.26 -7.25 -1.38
C LEU A 161 26.58 -8.27 -2.28
N ASP A 162 27.00 -9.53 -2.25
CA ASP A 162 26.40 -10.58 -3.10
C ASP A 162 24.94 -10.82 -2.72
N ARG A 163 24.61 -10.64 -1.46
CA ARG A 163 23.22 -10.77 -0.99
C ARG A 163 22.26 -9.84 -1.70
N PHE A 164 22.64 -8.61 -2.00
CA PHE A 164 21.78 -7.66 -2.72
C PHE A 164 21.50 -8.09 -4.15
N LYS A 165 22.48 -8.71 -4.83
CA LYS A 165 22.27 -9.28 -6.17
C LYS A 165 21.25 -10.41 -6.13
N GLU A 166 21.38 -11.33 -5.17
CA GLU A 166 20.42 -12.42 -4.94
C GLU A 166 19.00 -11.89 -4.66
N GLU A 167 18.86 -10.87 -3.82
CA GLU A 167 17.55 -10.29 -3.50
C GLU A 167 16.89 -9.60 -4.69
N ILE A 168 17.66 -8.91 -5.52
CA ILE A 168 17.17 -8.33 -6.77
C ILE A 168 16.72 -9.44 -7.73
N ASP A 169 17.51 -10.52 -7.88
CA ASP A 169 17.14 -11.65 -8.73
C ASP A 169 15.85 -12.35 -8.24
N MET A 170 15.70 -12.54 -6.93
CA MET A 170 14.47 -13.07 -6.32
C MET A 170 13.26 -12.18 -6.66
N GLY A 171 13.40 -10.86 -6.50
CA GLY A 171 12.34 -9.92 -6.84
C GLY A 171 12.00 -9.91 -8.34
N MET A 172 13.02 -9.96 -9.21
CA MET A 172 12.83 -10.05 -10.65
C MET A 172 12.14 -11.35 -11.07
N ALA A 173 12.44 -12.48 -10.41
CA ALA A 173 11.80 -13.76 -10.65
C ALA A 173 10.30 -13.75 -10.30
N ILE A 174 9.90 -13.02 -9.26
CA ILE A 174 8.49 -12.75 -8.92
C ILE A 174 7.81 -11.90 -10.01
N GLY A 175 8.57 -11.09 -10.74
CA GLY A 175 8.08 -10.21 -11.80
C GLY A 175 8.25 -8.71 -11.53
N HIS A 176 8.93 -8.32 -10.45
CA HIS A 176 9.23 -6.91 -10.14
C HIS A 176 10.16 -6.27 -11.18
N ARG A 177 10.00 -4.96 -11.38
CA ARG A 177 10.85 -4.09 -12.19
C ARG A 177 11.10 -2.75 -11.50
N ALA A 178 10.71 -2.66 -10.23
CA ALA A 178 10.94 -1.55 -9.34
C ALA A 178 11.26 -2.07 -7.93
N PHE A 179 12.20 -1.42 -7.25
CA PHE A 179 12.68 -1.80 -5.92
C PHE A 179 12.85 -0.56 -5.06
N LYS A 180 12.58 -0.70 -3.76
CA LYS A 180 12.93 0.27 -2.73
C LYS A 180 14.09 -0.28 -1.91
N VAL A 181 15.21 0.44 -1.86
CA VAL A 181 16.43 0.04 -1.19
C VAL A 181 16.60 0.88 0.08
N LYS A 182 16.73 0.23 1.22
CA LYS A 182 17.00 0.92 2.48
C LYS A 182 18.45 1.44 2.50
N ILE A 183 18.61 2.69 2.95
CA ILE A 183 19.88 3.38 3.18
C ILE A 183 19.88 4.04 4.56
N GLY A 184 20.98 4.65 5.00
CA GLY A 184 21.07 5.30 6.31
C GLY A 184 21.79 4.48 7.37
N ARG A 185 22.71 3.56 6.96
CA ARG A 185 23.49 2.72 7.90
C ARG A 185 24.25 3.51 8.94
N GLY A 186 24.75 4.69 8.58
CA GLY A 186 25.49 5.58 9.47
C GLY A 186 24.66 6.27 10.55
N ALA A 187 23.31 6.15 10.52
CA ALA A 187 22.47 6.72 11.56
C ALA A 187 22.52 5.94 12.88
N LYS A 188 22.76 4.60 12.81
CA LYS A 188 22.69 3.73 14.00
C LYS A 188 23.68 2.57 14.03
N TRP A 189 24.04 1.98 12.89
CA TRP A 189 24.69 0.67 12.86
C TRP A 189 26.17 0.70 12.49
N MET A 190 26.62 1.77 11.87
CA MET A 190 28.00 2.01 11.45
C MET A 190 28.43 3.43 11.82
N GLN A 191 29.74 3.70 11.82
CA GLN A 191 30.21 5.08 11.92
C GLN A 191 29.63 5.91 10.77
N PRO A 192 29.26 7.17 10.97
CA PRO A 192 28.52 7.96 9.98
C PRO A 192 29.15 8.00 8.59
N LYS A 193 30.49 8.13 8.50
CA LYS A 193 31.23 8.15 7.23
C LYS A 193 31.28 6.79 6.56
N GLU A 194 31.53 5.74 7.33
CA GLU A 194 31.58 4.36 6.83
C GLU A 194 30.21 3.88 6.36
N GLY A 195 29.14 4.18 7.12
CA GLY A 195 27.76 3.83 6.77
C GLY A 195 27.31 4.51 5.49
N TYR A 196 27.67 5.79 5.30
CA TYR A 196 27.40 6.48 4.04
C TYR A 196 28.15 5.85 2.87
N ALA A 197 29.45 5.56 3.01
CA ALA A 197 30.23 4.90 1.97
C ALA A 197 29.65 3.53 1.61
N ARG A 198 29.18 2.76 2.60
CA ARG A 198 28.50 1.48 2.39
C ARG A 198 27.16 1.65 1.68
N ASP A 199 26.37 2.67 1.99
CA ASP A 199 25.13 2.97 1.26
C ASP A 199 25.39 3.22 -0.23
N VAL A 200 26.43 4.02 -0.55
CA VAL A 200 26.85 4.29 -1.94
C VAL A 200 27.32 3.00 -2.64
N GLU A 201 28.15 2.17 -1.97
CA GLU A 201 28.64 0.91 -2.51
C GLU A 201 27.49 -0.06 -2.84
N VAL A 202 26.52 -0.22 -1.92
CA VAL A 202 25.33 -1.05 -2.11
C VAL A 202 24.51 -0.55 -3.30
N LEU A 203 24.27 0.75 -3.37
CA LEU A 203 23.51 1.33 -4.49
C LEU A 203 24.20 1.09 -5.83
N LYS A 204 25.51 1.33 -5.93
CA LYS A 204 26.30 1.04 -7.15
C LYS A 204 26.20 -0.44 -7.54
N THR A 205 26.37 -1.35 -6.58
CA THR A 205 26.26 -2.79 -6.80
C THR A 205 24.88 -3.19 -7.32
N ILE A 206 23.82 -2.69 -6.71
CA ILE A 206 22.43 -2.98 -7.15
C ILE A 206 22.19 -2.43 -8.56
N ARG A 207 22.61 -1.19 -8.85
CA ARG A 207 22.39 -0.59 -10.18
C ARG A 207 23.14 -1.34 -11.28
N GLN A 208 24.40 -1.72 -11.04
CA GLN A 208 25.20 -2.52 -11.98
C GLN A 208 24.55 -3.88 -12.25
N HIS A 209 24.02 -4.55 -11.23
CA HIS A 209 23.40 -5.87 -11.34
C HIS A 209 22.02 -5.79 -12.01
N ALA A 210 21.16 -4.90 -11.53
CA ALA A 210 19.77 -4.77 -12.00
C ALA A 210 19.66 -4.16 -13.41
N GLY A 211 20.66 -3.39 -13.84
CA GLY A 211 20.66 -2.65 -15.10
C GLY A 211 19.85 -1.34 -15.07
N ALA A 212 20.03 -0.54 -16.11
CA ALA A 212 19.50 0.84 -16.17
C ALA A 212 17.97 0.94 -16.25
N LYS A 213 17.29 -0.11 -16.71
CA LYS A 213 15.82 -0.11 -16.91
C LYS A 213 15.03 -0.37 -15.64
N VAL A 214 15.66 -0.91 -14.60
CA VAL A 214 15.01 -1.18 -13.31
C VAL A 214 14.87 0.12 -12.54
N LEU A 215 13.66 0.39 -12.04
CA LEU A 215 13.40 1.56 -11.21
C LEU A 215 13.89 1.29 -9.79
N ILE A 216 14.68 2.19 -9.23
CA ILE A 216 15.18 2.08 -7.86
C ILE A 216 14.84 3.36 -7.10
N GLY A 217 14.00 3.21 -6.08
CA GLY A 217 13.81 4.21 -5.04
C GLY A 217 14.71 3.89 -3.84
N VAL A 218 14.98 4.88 -3.02
CA VAL A 218 15.71 4.72 -1.76
C VAL A 218 14.89 5.23 -0.59
N ASP A 219 15.11 4.61 0.57
CA ASP A 219 14.42 4.96 1.80
C ASP A 219 15.44 4.99 2.95
N ALA A 220 15.61 6.17 3.53
CA ALA A 220 16.54 6.40 4.62
C ALA A 220 15.91 6.24 6.01
N ASN A 221 14.58 6.08 6.14
CA ASN A 221 13.85 6.09 7.40
C ASN A 221 14.35 7.21 8.35
N ASN A 222 14.48 8.44 7.82
CA ASN A 222 15.01 9.63 8.49
C ASN A 222 16.49 9.51 8.93
N GLY A 223 17.27 8.62 8.31
CA GLY A 223 18.68 8.39 8.66
C GLY A 223 19.67 9.36 8.03
N TYR A 224 19.23 10.23 7.13
CA TYR A 224 20.02 11.29 6.51
C TYR A 224 19.60 12.68 7.03
N ASP A 225 20.22 13.70 6.50
CA ASP A 225 19.87 15.11 6.59
C ASP A 225 19.79 15.71 5.18
N PRO A 226 19.28 16.95 4.98
CA PRO A 226 19.16 17.55 3.66
C PRO A 226 20.50 17.68 2.92
N LYS A 227 21.61 17.97 3.65
CA LYS A 227 22.95 18.10 3.05
C LYS A 227 23.44 16.75 2.54
N LYS A 228 23.35 15.69 3.36
CA LYS A 228 23.76 14.33 2.98
C LYS A 228 22.90 13.78 1.85
N THR A 229 21.62 14.11 1.80
CA THR A 229 20.72 13.75 0.70
C THR A 229 21.20 14.35 -0.63
N LYS A 230 21.53 15.64 -0.66
CA LYS A 230 22.08 16.30 -1.84
C LYS A 230 23.43 15.71 -2.26
N GLN A 231 24.32 15.47 -1.28
CA GLN A 231 25.60 14.82 -1.52
C GLN A 231 25.45 13.44 -2.19
N LEU A 232 24.49 12.61 -1.75
CA LEU A 232 24.22 11.31 -2.37
C LEU A 232 23.83 11.44 -3.85
N MET A 233 22.98 12.41 -4.16
CA MET A 233 22.53 12.65 -5.53
C MET A 233 23.66 13.16 -6.43
N GLU A 234 24.53 14.05 -5.92
CA GLU A 234 25.71 14.56 -6.63
C GLU A 234 26.77 13.48 -6.85
N GLU A 235 26.95 12.55 -5.91
CA GLU A 235 27.88 11.42 -6.03
C GLU A 235 27.38 10.34 -7.00
N LEU A 236 26.07 10.27 -7.22
CA LEU A 236 25.38 9.29 -8.07
C LEU A 236 24.50 9.99 -9.13
N PRO A 237 25.03 10.91 -9.95
CA PRO A 237 24.21 11.77 -10.83
C PRO A 237 23.45 10.95 -11.88
N ASP A 238 24.03 9.86 -12.37
CA ASP A 238 23.47 8.98 -13.39
C ASP A 238 22.69 7.79 -12.80
N TYR A 239 22.50 7.76 -11.49
CA TYR A 239 21.81 6.64 -10.82
C TYR A 239 20.34 6.53 -11.26
N ASN A 240 19.73 7.66 -11.61
CA ASN A 240 18.33 7.74 -12.01
C ASN A 240 17.39 7.21 -10.94
N PHE A 241 17.43 7.82 -9.73
CA PHE A 241 16.54 7.49 -8.64
C PHE A 241 15.08 7.69 -9.06
N ALA A 242 14.22 6.70 -8.79
CA ALA A 242 12.80 6.82 -9.06
C ALA A 242 12.09 7.70 -8.00
N PHE A 243 12.48 7.53 -6.74
CA PHE A 243 12.01 8.34 -5.62
C PHE A 243 12.99 8.30 -4.45
N LEU A 244 12.89 9.32 -3.59
CA LEU A 244 13.57 9.44 -2.31
C LEU A 244 12.50 9.44 -1.22
N GLU A 245 12.57 8.47 -0.30
CA GLU A 245 11.58 8.27 0.78
C GLU A 245 12.24 8.53 2.13
N GLU A 246 11.54 9.27 2.99
CA GLU A 246 11.96 9.55 4.39
C GLU A 246 13.47 9.86 4.52
N MET A 247 14.02 10.70 3.64
CA MET A 247 15.46 10.98 3.67
C MET A 247 15.88 11.66 4.99
N PHE A 248 15.01 12.53 5.50
CA PHE A 248 15.16 13.27 6.75
C PHE A 248 13.79 13.56 7.35
N PRO A 249 13.69 13.94 8.64
CA PRO A 249 12.40 14.26 9.28
C PRO A 249 11.60 15.30 8.49
N GLU A 250 10.29 15.11 8.41
CA GLU A 250 9.40 15.92 7.57
C GLU A 250 9.51 17.41 7.89
N ASP A 251 9.98 18.18 6.93
CA ASP A 251 10.07 19.65 6.97
C ASP A 251 9.71 20.21 5.60
N ILE A 252 8.72 21.11 5.56
CA ILE A 252 8.19 21.67 4.31
C ILE A 252 9.26 22.44 3.54
N GLU A 253 10.03 23.30 4.23
CA GLU A 253 11.04 24.15 3.58
C GLU A 253 12.20 23.31 3.07
N ALA A 254 12.65 22.33 3.85
CA ALA A 254 13.71 21.39 3.42
C ALA A 254 13.30 20.59 2.18
N TYR A 255 12.04 20.10 2.11
CA TYR A 255 11.54 19.43 0.91
C TYR A 255 11.42 20.36 -0.28
N LEU A 256 10.94 21.59 -0.08
CA LEU A 256 10.88 22.57 -1.17
C LEU A 256 12.28 22.95 -1.69
N GLU A 257 13.27 23.02 -0.80
CA GLU A 257 14.67 23.22 -1.17
C GLU A 257 15.21 22.02 -1.94
N LEU A 258 14.96 20.80 -1.47
CA LEU A 258 15.37 19.57 -2.19
C LEU A 258 14.71 19.49 -3.58
N LYS A 259 13.43 19.86 -3.72
CA LYS A 259 12.75 19.94 -5.03
C LYS A 259 13.37 20.99 -5.95
N ARG A 260 13.80 22.14 -5.43
CA ARG A 260 14.54 23.15 -6.22
C ARG A 260 15.87 22.57 -6.70
N PHE A 261 16.61 21.92 -5.83
CA PHE A 261 17.88 21.26 -6.14
C PHE A 261 17.72 20.19 -7.22
N ILE A 262 16.74 19.29 -7.10
CA ILE A 262 16.41 18.27 -8.11
C ILE A 262 16.14 18.91 -9.49
N ARG A 263 15.33 19.96 -9.52
CA ARG A 263 15.00 20.68 -10.78
C ARG A 263 16.20 21.38 -11.41
N GLN A 264 17.07 21.98 -10.60
CA GLN A 264 18.30 22.66 -11.09
C GLN A 264 19.24 21.70 -11.83
N HIS A 265 19.27 20.42 -11.42
CA HIS A 265 20.07 19.38 -12.07
C HIS A 265 19.31 18.65 -13.20
N GLY A 266 18.08 19.02 -13.50
CA GLY A 266 17.28 18.37 -14.54
C GLY A 266 16.82 16.94 -14.22
N TRP A 267 16.96 16.49 -12.97
CA TRP A 267 16.58 15.13 -12.56
C TRP A 267 15.06 14.99 -12.44
N LYS A 268 14.57 13.75 -12.67
CA LYS A 268 13.15 13.39 -12.58
C LYS A 268 12.88 12.51 -11.35
N ILE A 269 13.34 12.95 -10.20
CA ILE A 269 13.27 12.21 -8.93
C ILE A 269 12.06 12.70 -8.16
N LEU A 270 11.25 11.78 -7.61
CA LEU A 270 10.11 12.09 -6.79
C LEU A 270 10.51 12.10 -5.30
N ILE A 271 9.90 12.96 -4.51
CA ILE A 271 9.98 12.92 -3.05
C ILE A 271 8.75 12.18 -2.54
N ALA A 272 8.98 11.15 -1.74
CA ALA A 272 7.96 10.31 -1.13
C ALA A 272 8.07 10.35 0.39
N ASP A 273 6.96 10.47 1.11
CA ASP A 273 6.93 10.48 2.57
C ASP A 273 5.50 10.33 3.11
N GLY A 274 5.36 10.09 4.43
CA GLY A 274 4.09 10.12 5.14
C GLY A 274 3.79 8.89 5.98
N GLU A 275 4.55 7.80 5.94
CA GLU A 275 4.25 6.56 6.68
C GLU A 275 4.20 6.75 8.20
N THR A 276 4.96 7.70 8.74
CA THR A 276 5.04 7.98 10.17
C THR A 276 3.87 8.78 10.71
N GLN A 277 3.11 9.47 9.86
CA GLN A 277 1.98 10.29 10.29
C GLN A 277 0.85 9.45 10.88
N SER A 278 0.31 9.91 12.00
CA SER A 278 -0.80 9.23 12.71
C SER A 278 -2.17 9.82 12.41
N LYS A 279 -2.22 11.01 11.78
CA LYS A 279 -3.45 11.73 11.46
C LYS A 279 -3.39 12.27 10.03
N LEU A 280 -4.48 12.08 9.27
CA LEU A 280 -4.57 12.55 7.89
C LEU A 280 -4.42 14.07 7.76
N GLU A 281 -4.87 14.83 8.75
CA GLU A 281 -4.78 16.29 8.76
C GLU A 281 -3.34 16.80 8.72
N ALA A 282 -2.39 16.00 9.22
CA ALA A 282 -0.97 16.35 9.20
C ALA A 282 -0.40 16.49 7.77
N TYR A 283 -1.01 15.81 6.79
CA TYR A 283 -0.60 15.93 5.39
C TYR A 283 -1.03 17.22 4.71
N LYS A 284 -2.09 17.88 5.19
CA LYS A 284 -2.67 19.05 4.50
C LYS A 284 -1.68 20.19 4.24
N PRO A 285 -0.80 20.58 5.19
CA PRO A 285 0.20 21.61 4.93
C PRO A 285 1.18 21.21 3.81
N PHE A 286 1.65 19.96 3.82
CA PHE A 286 2.57 19.43 2.80
C PHE A 286 1.91 19.33 1.43
N ILE A 287 0.65 18.90 1.36
CA ILE A 287 -0.15 18.86 0.12
C ILE A 287 -0.33 20.26 -0.43
N LYS A 288 -0.73 21.23 0.42
CA LYS A 288 -0.92 22.63 0.01
C LYS A 288 0.38 23.24 -0.52
N ALA A 289 1.50 22.99 0.12
CA ALA A 289 2.81 23.47 -0.29
C ALA A 289 3.37 22.69 -1.49
N ARG A 290 2.79 21.51 -1.85
CA ARG A 290 3.34 20.56 -2.81
C ARG A 290 4.78 20.15 -2.47
N ALA A 291 5.06 20.01 -1.17
CA ALA A 291 6.38 19.70 -0.67
C ALA A 291 6.79 18.26 -0.96
N ILE A 292 5.84 17.34 -0.99
CA ILE A 292 5.99 15.91 -1.28
C ILE A 292 5.31 15.61 -2.61
N ASP A 293 5.85 14.70 -3.44
CA ASP A 293 5.28 14.30 -4.73
C ASP A 293 4.38 13.07 -4.63
N VAL A 294 4.74 12.16 -3.71
CA VAL A 294 4.06 10.87 -3.47
C VAL A 294 3.81 10.72 -1.97
N PHE A 295 2.56 10.78 -1.57
CA PHE A 295 2.14 10.61 -0.18
C PHE A 295 1.97 9.12 0.14
N GLN A 296 2.48 8.69 1.31
CA GLN A 296 2.57 7.30 1.72
C GLN A 296 1.85 7.02 3.05
N GLY A 297 0.60 7.44 3.17
CA GLY A 297 -0.23 7.08 4.32
C GLY A 297 -0.29 5.55 4.50
N ASP A 298 -0.13 5.06 5.76
CA ASP A 298 -0.11 3.63 6.03
C ASP A 298 -1.48 2.98 5.81
N MET A 299 -1.52 1.93 4.95
CA MET A 299 -2.76 1.27 4.54
C MET A 299 -3.51 0.63 5.73
N ASN A 300 -2.78 0.05 6.66
CA ASN A 300 -3.37 -0.62 7.83
C ASN A 300 -3.82 0.36 8.92
N ARG A 301 -3.29 1.58 8.92
CA ARG A 301 -3.66 2.64 9.86
C ARG A 301 -4.88 3.41 9.39
N PHE A 302 -4.89 3.80 8.13
CA PHE A 302 -5.92 4.69 7.59
C PHE A 302 -7.07 3.96 6.88
N GLY A 303 -6.90 2.69 6.52
CA GLY A 303 -7.91 1.92 5.80
C GLY A 303 -8.27 2.51 4.44
N PHE A 304 -9.32 2.00 3.82
CA PHE A 304 -9.78 2.49 2.51
C PHE A 304 -10.25 3.94 2.60
N GLU A 305 -11.03 4.29 3.61
CA GLU A 305 -11.65 5.60 3.76
C GLU A 305 -10.60 6.71 3.93
N GLY A 306 -9.57 6.44 4.72
CA GLY A 306 -8.47 7.38 4.93
C GLY A 306 -7.61 7.54 3.69
N ILE A 307 -7.18 6.45 3.08
CA ILE A 307 -6.34 6.49 1.87
C ILE A 307 -7.09 7.14 0.68
N LEU A 308 -8.38 6.86 0.50
CA LEU A 308 -9.16 7.53 -0.54
C LEU A 308 -9.34 9.03 -0.27
N THR A 309 -9.39 9.43 1.00
CA THR A 309 -9.44 10.86 1.39
C THR A 309 -8.11 11.54 1.05
N GLU A 310 -6.99 10.95 1.45
CA GLU A 310 -5.64 11.40 1.12
C GLU A 310 -5.45 11.51 -0.40
N ALA A 311 -5.84 10.47 -1.14
CA ALA A 311 -5.76 10.43 -2.59
C ALA A 311 -6.56 11.58 -3.25
N ALA A 312 -7.75 11.88 -2.74
CA ALA A 312 -8.57 12.99 -3.25
C ALA A 312 -7.90 14.35 -3.02
N TRP A 313 -7.34 14.58 -1.82
CA TRP A 313 -6.58 15.81 -1.52
C TRP A 313 -5.35 15.93 -2.41
N CYS A 314 -4.56 14.86 -2.55
CA CYS A 314 -3.38 14.82 -3.41
C CYS A 314 -3.75 15.09 -4.88
N LYS A 315 -4.80 14.45 -5.39
CA LYS A 315 -5.27 14.62 -6.77
C LYS A 315 -5.63 16.08 -7.08
N SER A 316 -6.24 16.79 -6.14
CA SER A 316 -6.62 18.21 -6.31
C SER A 316 -5.40 19.12 -6.52
N GLN A 317 -4.21 18.68 -6.15
CA GLN A 317 -2.94 19.40 -6.30
C GLN A 317 -2.00 18.76 -7.34
N GLY A 318 -2.46 17.75 -8.09
CA GLY A 318 -1.63 17.03 -9.07
C GLY A 318 -0.58 16.11 -8.44
N LEU A 319 -0.78 15.71 -7.17
CA LEU A 319 0.11 14.83 -6.40
C LEU A 319 -0.39 13.38 -6.45
N ARG A 320 0.48 12.44 -6.10
CA ARG A 320 0.22 11.00 -6.13
C ARG A 320 0.18 10.41 -4.73
N VAL A 321 -0.34 9.18 -4.64
CA VAL A 321 -0.30 8.35 -3.44
C VAL A 321 0.31 6.99 -3.74
N ALA A 322 1.04 6.45 -2.78
CA ALA A 322 1.59 5.10 -2.77
C ALA A 322 1.51 4.60 -1.31
N PRO A 323 0.38 4.06 -0.87
CA PRO A 323 0.21 3.72 0.54
C PRO A 323 1.36 2.84 1.05
N HIS A 324 1.91 3.19 2.21
CA HIS A 324 2.88 2.35 2.90
C HIS A 324 2.24 1.02 3.30
N ASN A 325 2.97 -0.08 3.13
CA ASN A 325 2.54 -1.40 3.56
C ASN A 325 3.73 -2.31 3.87
N TRP A 326 4.16 -2.35 5.12
CA TRP A 326 5.19 -3.27 5.56
C TRP A 326 4.66 -4.28 6.57
N GLY A 327 5.03 -5.55 6.37
CA GLY A 327 4.64 -6.63 7.28
C GLY A 327 3.16 -7.02 7.22
N SER A 328 2.47 -6.77 6.09
CA SER A 328 1.07 -7.16 5.88
C SER A 328 0.87 -7.71 4.47
N LEU A 329 0.57 -9.00 4.37
CA LEU A 329 0.17 -9.65 3.13
C LEU A 329 -1.18 -9.10 2.64
N VAL A 330 -2.12 -8.97 3.56
CA VAL A 330 -3.49 -8.54 3.25
C VAL A 330 -3.56 -7.05 2.92
N GLY A 331 -2.73 -6.24 3.59
CA GLY A 331 -2.56 -4.81 3.26
C GLY A 331 -2.08 -4.59 1.82
N TYR A 332 -1.26 -5.51 1.29
CA TYR A 332 -0.87 -5.47 -0.12
C TYR A 332 -2.08 -5.65 -1.05
N TYR A 333 -2.98 -6.59 -0.79
CA TYR A 333 -4.20 -6.75 -1.59
C TYR A 333 -5.11 -5.51 -1.49
N MET A 334 -5.22 -4.91 -0.29
CA MET A 334 -5.96 -3.66 -0.12
C MET A 334 -5.43 -2.54 -1.02
N GLN A 335 -4.09 -2.33 -1.05
CA GLN A 335 -3.45 -1.33 -1.92
C GLN A 335 -3.76 -1.55 -3.40
N LEU A 336 -3.75 -2.81 -3.85
CA LEU A 336 -4.01 -3.15 -5.25
C LEU A 336 -5.44 -2.76 -5.65
N HIS A 337 -6.43 -2.97 -4.77
CA HIS A 337 -7.80 -2.50 -5.01
C HIS A 337 -7.89 -0.96 -5.02
N VAL A 338 -7.15 -0.27 -4.15
CA VAL A 338 -7.04 1.20 -4.22
C VAL A 338 -6.40 1.64 -5.54
N GLY A 339 -5.32 0.98 -5.98
CA GLY A 339 -4.65 1.27 -7.25
C GLY A 339 -5.55 1.11 -8.48
N ARG A 340 -6.46 0.12 -8.45
CA ARG A 340 -7.49 -0.07 -9.49
C ARG A 340 -8.62 0.95 -9.41
N ALA A 341 -8.80 1.59 -8.26
CA ALA A 341 -9.92 2.49 -8.02
C ALA A 341 -9.63 3.96 -8.37
N ILE A 342 -8.38 4.42 -8.31
CA ILE A 342 -8.01 5.83 -8.43
C ILE A 342 -6.99 6.09 -9.54
N THR A 343 -6.96 7.33 -10.05
CA THR A 343 -6.11 7.70 -11.19
C THR A 343 -4.74 8.27 -10.81
N ASN A 344 -4.55 8.65 -9.55
CA ASN A 344 -3.31 9.24 -9.04
C ASN A 344 -2.51 8.29 -8.13
N PHE A 345 -2.73 6.99 -8.29
CA PHE A 345 -1.93 5.95 -7.64
C PHE A 345 -0.55 5.86 -8.29
N TYR A 346 0.51 5.78 -7.48
CA TYR A 346 1.87 5.65 -8.01
C TYR A 346 2.27 4.20 -8.18
N ARG A 347 2.49 3.48 -7.06
CA ARG A 347 2.83 2.06 -7.02
C ARG A 347 2.40 1.44 -5.70
N ALA A 348 2.06 0.16 -5.70
CA ALA A 348 1.84 -0.58 -4.46
C ALA A 348 3.16 -1.10 -3.91
N GLU A 349 3.35 -0.96 -2.61
CA GLU A 349 4.47 -1.55 -1.89
C GLU A 349 4.22 -3.04 -1.66
N HIS A 350 5.09 -3.89 -2.17
CA HIS A 350 5.04 -5.32 -1.97
C HIS A 350 6.12 -5.77 -0.99
N ASP A 351 5.68 -6.33 0.13
CA ASP A 351 6.50 -7.18 0.98
C ASP A 351 6.26 -8.63 0.51
N PRO A 352 7.26 -9.38 0.01
CA PRO A 352 7.07 -10.70 -0.61
C PRO A 352 6.74 -11.78 0.43
N LEU A 353 5.62 -11.59 1.09
CA LEU A 353 5.02 -12.52 2.04
C LEU A 353 4.21 -13.60 1.32
N SER A 354 4.17 -14.79 1.88
CA SER A 354 3.33 -15.91 1.47
C SER A 354 2.59 -16.52 2.64
N ASN A 355 1.44 -17.12 2.36
CA ASN A 355 0.63 -17.83 3.34
C ASN A 355 -0.09 -19.00 2.67
N GLU A 356 -0.34 -20.09 3.42
CA GLU A 356 -1.01 -21.27 2.88
C GLU A 356 -2.51 -21.31 3.17
N VAL A 357 -2.97 -20.51 4.14
CA VAL A 357 -4.39 -20.47 4.56
C VAL A 357 -5.24 -19.60 3.63
N LEU A 358 -4.63 -18.52 3.12
CA LEU A 358 -5.32 -17.56 2.26
C LEU A 358 -5.04 -17.87 0.78
N ILE A 359 -6.07 -18.16 0.02
CA ILE A 359 -6.01 -18.38 -1.43
C ILE A 359 -6.19 -17.03 -2.13
N ALA A 360 -5.22 -16.64 -2.95
CA ALA A 360 -5.15 -15.34 -3.63
C ALA A 360 -4.68 -15.46 -5.09
N ASP A 361 -5.23 -16.42 -5.84
CA ASP A 361 -4.74 -16.83 -7.17
C ASP A 361 -4.82 -15.74 -8.25
N GLY A 362 -5.71 -14.76 -8.09
CA GLY A 362 -5.90 -13.66 -9.04
C GLY A 362 -4.82 -12.58 -8.98
N TYR A 363 -3.99 -12.58 -7.93
CA TYR A 363 -2.97 -11.55 -7.70
C TYR A 363 -1.60 -12.02 -8.20
N LYS A 364 -1.24 -11.60 -9.43
CA LYS A 364 0.03 -12.03 -10.08
C LYS A 364 0.82 -10.82 -10.55
N ILE A 365 2.09 -10.76 -10.13
CA ILE A 365 3.02 -9.73 -10.59
C ILE A 365 3.64 -10.18 -11.92
N ARG A 366 3.57 -9.31 -12.94
CA ARG A 366 4.25 -9.50 -14.23
C ARG A 366 4.74 -8.16 -14.74
N ASN A 367 5.99 -8.09 -15.15
CA ASN A 367 6.60 -6.88 -15.74
C ASN A 367 6.38 -5.61 -14.89
N GLY A 368 6.55 -5.72 -13.56
CA GLY A 368 6.45 -4.60 -12.63
C GLY A 368 5.02 -4.13 -12.32
N SER A 369 4.00 -4.92 -12.68
CA SER A 369 2.60 -4.61 -12.36
C SER A 369 1.84 -5.85 -11.92
N ALA A 370 0.92 -5.70 -10.97
CA ALA A 370 0.08 -6.76 -10.45
C ALA A 370 -1.30 -6.77 -11.10
N SER A 371 -1.85 -7.97 -11.35
CA SER A 371 -3.27 -8.15 -11.62
C SER A 371 -4.07 -8.04 -10.33
N VAL A 372 -5.34 -7.67 -10.46
CA VAL A 372 -6.34 -7.69 -9.39
C VAL A 372 -7.51 -8.51 -9.88
N PRO A 373 -7.97 -9.50 -9.11
CA PRO A 373 -9.03 -10.39 -9.56
C PRO A 373 -10.35 -9.66 -9.84
N GLU A 374 -11.12 -10.16 -10.80
CA GLU A 374 -12.46 -9.67 -11.14
C GLU A 374 -13.56 -10.35 -10.31
N GLU A 375 -13.19 -11.33 -9.51
CA GLU A 375 -14.10 -12.04 -8.61
C GLU A 375 -14.71 -11.08 -7.57
N PRO A 376 -15.95 -11.34 -7.12
CA PRO A 376 -16.63 -10.55 -6.12
C PRO A 376 -15.83 -10.40 -4.81
N GLY A 377 -15.93 -9.22 -4.20
CA GLY A 377 -15.14 -8.89 -3.01
C GLY A 377 -13.68 -8.63 -3.36
N PHE A 378 -12.78 -9.20 -2.60
CA PHE A 378 -11.34 -9.19 -2.90
C PHE A 378 -10.90 -10.39 -3.74
N GLY A 379 -11.79 -11.33 -4.10
CA GLY A 379 -11.40 -12.59 -4.74
C GLY A 379 -10.54 -13.47 -3.83
N LEU A 380 -10.51 -13.21 -2.54
CA LEU A 380 -9.80 -13.97 -1.52
C LEU A 380 -10.70 -15.10 -0.98
N LYS A 381 -10.10 -16.27 -0.73
CA LYS A 381 -10.78 -17.41 -0.11
C LYS A 381 -9.94 -18.00 1.01
N ILE A 382 -10.58 -18.68 1.94
CA ILE A 382 -9.91 -19.45 2.99
C ILE A 382 -9.84 -20.93 2.55
N ASP A 383 -8.66 -21.52 2.66
CA ASP A 383 -8.47 -22.97 2.64
C ASP A 383 -8.90 -23.49 4.03
N GLU A 384 -10.11 -24.04 4.12
CA GLU A 384 -10.72 -24.41 5.41
C GLU A 384 -9.94 -25.50 6.15
N ASP A 385 -9.33 -26.46 5.44
CA ASP A 385 -8.53 -27.52 6.05
C ASP A 385 -7.25 -26.97 6.68
N LYS A 386 -6.59 -26.07 5.97
CA LYS A 386 -5.41 -25.39 6.51
C LYS A 386 -5.77 -24.38 7.59
N PHE A 387 -6.90 -23.70 7.45
CA PHE A 387 -7.41 -22.81 8.51
C PHE A 387 -7.63 -23.57 9.80
N ALA A 388 -8.32 -24.72 9.75
CA ALA A 388 -8.59 -25.54 10.93
C ALA A 388 -7.31 -26.06 11.61
N THR A 389 -6.27 -26.37 10.84
CA THR A 389 -5.04 -26.98 11.35
C THR A 389 -3.92 -26.00 11.71
N LYS A 390 -3.85 -24.84 11.01
CA LYS A 390 -2.73 -23.88 11.11
C LYS A 390 -3.09 -22.55 11.78
N THR A 391 -4.40 -22.30 12.01
CA THR A 391 -4.84 -21.00 12.52
C THR A 391 -5.43 -21.11 13.91
N LYS A 392 -4.99 -20.23 14.80
CA LYS A 392 -5.60 -20.08 16.13
C LYS A 392 -6.67 -19.01 16.07
N ILE A 393 -7.90 -19.40 16.43
CA ILE A 393 -9.01 -18.47 16.63
C ILE A 393 -8.74 -17.67 17.91
N ASN A 394 -8.75 -16.35 17.81
CA ASN A 394 -8.58 -15.45 18.94
C ASN A 394 -9.88 -15.21 19.70
N PHE A 395 -10.98 -15.14 18.96
CA PHE A 395 -12.32 -14.98 19.50
C PHE A 395 -13.38 -15.37 18.48
N GLU A 396 -14.56 -15.69 18.99
CA GLU A 396 -15.79 -15.87 18.24
C GLU A 396 -16.91 -15.10 18.92
N LEU A 397 -17.77 -14.47 18.11
CA LEU A 397 -18.98 -13.77 18.53
C LEU A 397 -20.13 -14.27 17.67
N SER A 398 -21.30 -14.52 18.25
CA SER A 398 -22.51 -14.96 17.54
C SER A 398 -23.77 -14.32 18.15
N LEU A 399 -24.86 -14.30 17.36
CA LEU A 399 -26.19 -13.92 17.82
C LEU A 399 -26.70 -14.89 18.87
#